data_cb4dddfc01738299466e654dff68d2e3
#
_entry.id   cb4dddfc01738299466e654dff68d2e3
#
_cell.length_a   1.000
_cell.length_b   1.000
_cell.length_c   1.000
_cell.angle_alpha   90.00
_cell.angle_beta   90.00
_cell.angle_gamma   90.00
#
_symmetry.space_group_name_H-M   'P 1'
#
loop_
_entity.id
_entity.type
_entity.pdbx_description
1 polymer ?
#
loop_
_entity_poly.entity_id
_entity_poly.type
_entity_poly.pdbx_seq_one_letter_code
_entity_poly.pdbx_strand_id
1 'polypeptide(L)'
;MKIPEMNKVYVLNPHYHLRHDIHRVALFSSTGTDTDCSRNWHTFIHPLQAVMLSFFTYDRPLQTTLPLLCDFFCRSKEEMIKWVSDFIDNPTPIYTSSQQGEIYFPKRILIEAEKAGKALRFDRLQANSFVWKKLDLTTRRLYSGPLLLTFMLTNQCVTHCKYCYADTSTQIKSPLTTQRMMELIKEASDLQVQQVNLIGGEIFLHKDWKIILKELVKRGIAPEFISTKMPVTQKLLQDVQETGYQGIVQISL
;
A
#
# COMPACT_ATOMS: atom_id res chain seq x y z
N MET A 1 -20.99 -8.89 18.88
CA MET A 1 -20.00 -7.79 18.86
C MET A 1 -19.03 -8.02 20.01
N LYS A 2 -17.73 -8.16 19.75
CA LYS A 2 -16.71 -8.35 20.79
C LYS A 2 -16.39 -6.96 21.35
N ILE A 3 -16.60 -6.77 22.65
CA ILE A 3 -16.24 -5.49 23.30
C ILE A 3 -14.70 -5.41 23.35
N PRO A 4 -14.08 -4.33 22.83
CA PRO A 4 -12.63 -4.22 22.84
C PRO A 4 -12.09 -4.01 24.27
N GLU A 5 -10.88 -4.52 24.50
CA GLU A 5 -10.21 -4.38 25.78
C GLU A 5 -9.60 -2.96 25.90
N MET A 6 -10.00 -2.24 26.95
CA MET A 6 -9.67 -0.81 27.11
C MET A 6 -8.19 -0.52 27.37
N ASN A 7 -7.48 -1.48 27.97
CA ASN A 7 -6.05 -1.39 28.27
C ASN A 7 -5.14 -1.78 27.10
N LYS A 8 -5.69 -2.38 26.04
CA LYS A 8 -4.92 -2.75 24.86
C LYS A 8 -4.66 -1.55 23.94
N VAL A 9 -3.51 -1.62 23.26
CA VAL A 9 -3.15 -0.70 22.19
C VAL A 9 -3.62 -1.31 20.86
N TYR A 10 -4.53 -0.60 20.21
CA TYR A 10 -4.95 -0.93 18.85
C TYR A 10 -4.35 0.09 17.89
N VAL A 11 -3.89 -0.39 16.73
CA VAL A 11 -3.29 0.45 15.68
C VAL A 11 -3.93 0.18 14.34
N LEU A 12 -3.91 1.20 13.49
CA LEU A 12 -4.20 1.01 12.06
C LEU A 12 -3.22 -0.03 11.53
N ASN A 13 -3.73 -1.06 10.89
CA ASN A 13 -2.88 -2.14 10.40
C ASN A 13 -1.84 -1.59 9.40
N PRO A 14 -0.52 -1.80 9.65
CA PRO A 14 0.55 -1.29 8.79
C PRO A 14 0.47 -1.72 7.32
N HIS A 15 -0.34 -2.72 7.03
CA HIS A 15 -0.61 -3.16 5.68
C HIS A 15 -1.50 -2.18 4.88
N TYR A 16 -2.20 -1.25 5.55
CA TYR A 16 -3.12 -0.30 4.91
C TYR A 16 -2.63 1.13 5.03
N HIS A 17 -2.85 1.89 3.95
CA HIS A 17 -2.48 3.30 3.85
C HIS A 17 -3.70 4.17 3.62
N LEU A 18 -3.67 5.37 4.19
CA LEU A 18 -4.66 6.41 3.98
C LEU A 18 -4.02 7.55 3.20
N ARG A 19 -4.58 7.91 2.05
CA ARG A 19 -4.12 9.03 1.23
C ARG A 19 -5.27 9.98 0.93
N HIS A 20 -5.08 11.25 1.29
CA HIS A 20 -6.05 12.29 0.97
C HIS A 20 -6.21 12.44 -0.55
N ASP A 21 -7.44 12.42 -1.06
CA ASP A 21 -7.79 12.49 -2.47
C ASP A 21 -8.81 13.61 -2.74
N ILE A 22 -8.51 14.83 -2.24
CA ILE A 22 -9.25 16.09 -2.40
C ILE A 22 -10.68 16.05 -1.83
N HIS A 23 -11.52 15.17 -2.32
CA HIS A 23 -12.94 15.05 -1.95
C HIS A 23 -13.27 13.85 -1.09
N ARG A 24 -12.28 13.00 -0.81
CA ARG A 24 -12.39 11.71 -0.14
C ARG A 24 -11.00 11.24 0.32
N VAL A 25 -10.93 10.07 0.89
CA VAL A 25 -9.65 9.44 1.24
C VAL A 25 -9.55 8.09 0.52
N ALA A 26 -8.44 7.87 -0.16
CA ALA A 26 -8.10 6.57 -0.70
C ALA A 26 -7.52 5.69 0.44
N LEU A 27 -8.13 4.52 0.65
CA LEU A 27 -7.67 3.47 1.54
C LEU A 27 -7.18 2.32 0.66
N PHE A 28 -5.92 1.94 0.78
CA PHE A 28 -5.33 0.89 -0.06
C PHE A 28 -4.33 0.04 0.72
N SER A 29 -4.12 -1.19 0.25
CA SER A 29 -3.15 -2.12 0.83
C SER A 29 -1.75 -1.86 0.28
N SER A 30 -0.72 -2.06 1.12
CA SER A 30 0.65 -2.23 0.64
C SER A 30 0.81 -3.55 -0.12
N THR A 31 1.86 -3.64 -0.91
CA THR A 31 2.25 -4.91 -1.52
C THR A 31 2.89 -5.81 -0.46
N GLY A 32 2.43 -7.03 -0.33
CA GLY A 32 2.95 -7.95 0.67
C GLY A 32 2.33 -9.33 0.59
N THR A 33 2.94 -10.27 1.29
CA THR A 33 2.55 -11.69 1.30
C THR A 33 1.61 -12.04 2.46
N ASP A 34 1.22 -11.08 3.30
CA ASP A 34 0.33 -11.35 4.42
C ASP A 34 -1.02 -11.86 3.92
N THR A 35 -1.29 -13.15 4.13
CA THR A 35 -2.52 -13.83 3.71
C THR A 35 -3.72 -13.46 4.57
N ASP A 36 -3.47 -12.96 5.78
CA ASP A 36 -4.52 -12.58 6.72
C ASP A 36 -5.12 -11.21 6.42
N CYS A 37 -4.44 -10.38 5.61
CA CYS A 37 -4.91 -9.07 5.17
C CYS A 37 -5.55 -9.14 3.77
N SER A 38 -6.31 -8.10 3.41
CA SER A 38 -6.83 -7.95 2.04
C SER A 38 -5.71 -7.51 1.11
N ARG A 39 -5.43 -8.29 0.06
CA ARG A 39 -4.39 -8.00 -0.92
C ARG A 39 -4.95 -7.15 -2.06
N ASN A 40 -4.10 -6.35 -2.68
CA ASN A 40 -4.46 -5.50 -3.83
C ASN A 40 -5.74 -4.71 -3.61
N TRP A 41 -6.00 -4.33 -2.35
CA TRP A 41 -7.19 -3.61 -1.96
C TRP A 41 -7.02 -2.13 -2.22
N HIS A 42 -8.01 -1.53 -2.83
CA HIS A 42 -8.17 -0.07 -2.88
C HIS A 42 -9.66 0.29 -2.85
N THR A 43 -9.97 1.33 -2.11
CA THR A 43 -11.33 1.85 -1.98
C THR A 43 -11.29 3.33 -1.61
N PHE A 44 -12.44 3.98 -1.68
CA PHE A 44 -12.61 5.34 -1.20
C PHE A 44 -13.47 5.36 0.05
N ILE A 45 -13.05 6.09 1.05
CA ILE A 45 -13.77 6.25 2.30
C ILE A 45 -14.07 7.73 2.57
N HIS A 46 -15.05 7.96 3.44
CA HIS A 46 -15.39 9.30 3.90
C HIS A 46 -14.22 9.88 4.73
N PRO A 47 -13.86 11.17 4.57
CA PRO A 47 -12.80 11.80 5.36
C PRO A 47 -12.96 11.64 6.88
N LEU A 48 -14.18 11.69 7.41
CA LEU A 48 -14.42 11.44 8.85
C LEU A 48 -14.02 10.03 9.30
N GLN A 49 -14.16 9.03 8.43
CA GLN A 49 -13.72 7.66 8.74
C GLN A 49 -12.18 7.60 8.75
N ALA A 50 -11.52 8.30 7.82
CA ALA A 50 -10.07 8.40 7.82
C ALA A 50 -9.55 9.16 9.05
N VAL A 51 -10.25 10.23 9.47
CA VAL A 51 -9.95 10.93 10.74
C VAL A 51 -10.05 9.97 11.92
N MET A 52 -11.11 9.18 12.02
CA MET A 52 -11.24 8.16 13.08
C MET A 52 -10.05 7.20 13.07
N LEU A 53 -9.70 6.67 11.90
CA LEU A 53 -8.57 5.74 11.75
C LEU A 53 -7.23 6.41 12.08
N SER A 54 -7.07 7.72 11.85
CA SER A 54 -5.83 8.44 12.16
C SER A 54 -5.49 8.47 13.66
N PHE A 55 -6.48 8.38 14.54
CA PHE A 55 -6.25 8.27 15.99
C PHE A 55 -5.54 6.97 16.37
N PHE A 56 -5.60 5.96 15.53
CA PHE A 56 -4.95 4.67 15.69
C PHE A 56 -3.58 4.57 15.00
N THR A 57 -2.99 5.69 14.59
CA THR A 57 -1.59 5.75 14.15
C THR A 57 -0.62 6.07 15.29
N TYR A 58 -1.12 6.11 16.52
CA TYR A 58 -0.37 6.38 17.73
C TYR A 58 -0.41 5.18 18.69
N ASP A 59 0.72 4.84 19.29
CA ASP A 59 0.85 3.76 20.27
C ASP A 59 0.22 4.18 21.61
N ARG A 60 -1.10 4.15 21.69
CA ARG A 60 -1.89 4.54 22.87
C ARG A 60 -2.93 3.49 23.20
N PRO A 61 -3.14 3.14 24.50
CA PRO A 61 -4.25 2.27 24.90
C PRO A 61 -5.60 2.85 24.48
N LEU A 62 -6.57 1.96 24.20
CA LEU A 62 -7.92 2.39 23.80
C LEU A 62 -8.58 3.31 24.83
N GLN A 63 -8.34 3.07 26.13
CA GLN A 63 -8.84 3.94 27.21
C GLN A 63 -8.36 5.39 27.09
N THR A 64 -7.20 5.65 26.48
CA THR A 64 -6.66 7.00 26.23
C THR A 64 -7.11 7.54 24.88
N THR A 65 -7.25 6.68 23.87
CA THR A 65 -7.69 7.06 22.50
C THR A 65 -9.17 7.43 22.47
N LEU A 66 -10.00 6.69 23.21
CA LEU A 66 -11.46 6.84 23.17
C LEU A 66 -11.96 8.21 23.62
N PRO A 67 -11.49 8.80 24.73
CA PRO A 67 -11.87 10.18 25.10
C PRO A 67 -11.55 11.19 24.00
N LEU A 68 -10.39 11.08 23.35
CA LEU A 68 -10.02 11.98 22.25
C LEU A 68 -10.96 11.85 21.04
N LEU A 69 -11.42 10.64 20.75
CA LEU A 69 -12.43 10.40 19.71
C LEU A 69 -13.78 11.01 20.12
N CYS A 70 -14.22 10.80 21.37
CA CYS A 70 -15.44 11.37 21.88
C CYS A 70 -15.47 12.91 21.78
N ASP A 71 -14.38 13.55 22.19
CA ASP A 71 -14.21 15.00 22.13
C ASP A 71 -14.23 15.49 20.68
N PHE A 72 -13.47 14.83 19.79
CA PHE A 72 -13.39 15.25 18.38
C PHE A 72 -14.73 15.12 17.66
N PHE A 73 -15.43 13.98 17.83
CA PHE A 73 -16.68 13.70 17.14
C PHE A 73 -17.93 14.22 17.88
N CYS A 74 -17.78 14.79 19.07
CA CYS A 74 -18.89 15.20 19.95
C CYS A 74 -19.90 14.05 20.17
N ARG A 75 -19.40 12.85 20.49
CA ARG A 75 -20.18 11.62 20.65
C ARG A 75 -19.95 10.96 22.00
N SER A 76 -20.95 10.18 22.44
CA SER A 76 -20.81 9.41 23.67
C SER A 76 -19.77 8.30 23.54
N LYS A 77 -19.29 7.84 24.68
CA LYS A 77 -18.32 6.74 24.76
C LYS A 77 -18.92 5.46 24.15
N GLU A 78 -20.18 5.20 24.39
CA GLU A 78 -20.91 4.02 23.90
C GLU A 78 -21.02 4.03 22.37
N GLU A 79 -21.34 5.17 21.77
CA GLU A 79 -21.38 5.34 20.32
C GLU A 79 -20.00 5.13 19.70
N MET A 80 -18.94 5.71 20.27
CA MET A 80 -17.59 5.57 19.74
C MET A 80 -17.04 4.14 19.91
N ILE A 81 -17.33 3.47 21.01
CA ILE A 81 -17.00 2.05 21.19
C ILE A 81 -17.66 1.21 20.09
N LYS A 82 -18.93 1.45 19.82
CA LYS A 82 -19.66 0.72 18.78
C LYS A 82 -19.02 0.93 17.41
N TRP A 83 -18.66 2.17 17.05
CA TRP A 83 -18.02 2.46 15.77
C TRP A 83 -16.65 1.77 15.64
N VAL A 84 -15.82 1.84 16.67
CA VAL A 84 -14.46 1.30 16.65
C VAL A 84 -14.46 -0.22 16.68
N SER A 85 -15.39 -0.83 17.44
CA SER A 85 -15.43 -2.29 17.65
C SER A 85 -15.56 -3.08 16.35
N ASP A 86 -16.28 -2.54 15.37
CA ASP A 86 -16.51 -3.21 14.08
C ASP A 86 -15.21 -3.30 13.24
N PHE A 87 -14.24 -2.42 13.50
CA PHE A 87 -12.97 -2.37 12.79
C PHE A 87 -11.85 -3.18 13.45
N ILE A 88 -12.00 -3.53 14.74
CA ILE A 88 -10.96 -4.26 15.47
C ILE A 88 -10.99 -5.74 15.09
N ASP A 89 -9.86 -6.21 14.54
CA ASP A 89 -9.65 -7.61 14.13
C ASP A 89 -10.80 -8.17 13.27
N ASN A 90 -11.48 -7.31 12.48
CA ASN A 90 -12.58 -7.73 11.62
C ASN A 90 -12.12 -8.83 10.63
N PRO A 91 -12.71 -10.04 10.68
CA PRO A 91 -12.23 -11.19 9.89
C PRO A 91 -12.62 -11.10 8.42
N THR A 92 -13.65 -10.30 8.11
CA THR A 92 -14.19 -10.09 6.77
C THR A 92 -14.25 -8.60 6.44
N PRO A 93 -14.23 -8.21 5.16
CA PRO A 93 -14.47 -6.83 4.75
C PRO A 93 -15.81 -6.30 5.28
N ILE A 94 -15.84 -5.03 5.63
CA ILE A 94 -17.04 -4.32 6.10
C ILE A 94 -17.59 -3.50 4.95
N TYR A 95 -18.89 -3.60 4.71
CA TYR A 95 -19.61 -2.89 3.67
C TYR A 95 -20.60 -1.93 4.32
N THR A 96 -20.58 -0.70 3.89
CA THR A 96 -21.61 0.27 4.29
C THR A 96 -22.05 1.07 3.08
N SER A 97 -23.35 1.26 2.94
CA SER A 97 -23.94 2.06 1.88
C SER A 97 -24.37 3.42 2.39
N SER A 98 -24.21 4.43 1.57
CA SER A 98 -24.69 5.78 1.80
C SER A 98 -25.38 6.31 0.54
N GLN A 99 -26.07 7.44 0.65
CA GLN A 99 -26.65 8.13 -0.52
C GLN A 99 -25.55 8.59 -1.52
N GLN A 100 -24.30 8.65 -1.09
CA GLN A 100 -23.15 9.13 -1.86
C GLN A 100 -22.29 8.00 -2.43
N GLY A 101 -22.66 6.75 -2.22
CA GLY A 101 -21.95 5.57 -2.72
C GLY A 101 -21.70 4.52 -1.65
N GLU A 102 -21.13 3.42 -2.10
CA GLU A 102 -20.77 2.30 -1.25
C GLU A 102 -19.34 2.49 -0.72
N ILE A 103 -19.14 2.18 0.55
CA ILE A 103 -17.84 2.24 1.22
C ILE A 103 -17.48 0.84 1.68
N TYR A 104 -16.28 0.43 1.38
CA TYR A 104 -15.75 -0.89 1.68
C TYR A 104 -14.49 -0.75 2.53
N PHE A 105 -14.45 -1.43 3.67
CA PHE A 105 -13.24 -1.53 4.48
C PHE A 105 -12.65 -2.94 4.36
N PRO A 106 -11.32 -3.05 4.25
CA PRO A 106 -10.68 -4.35 4.21
C PRO A 106 -10.79 -5.08 5.54
N LYS A 107 -10.48 -6.37 5.55
CA LYS A 107 -10.38 -7.14 6.80
C LYS A 107 -9.18 -6.67 7.64
N ARG A 108 -9.31 -6.79 8.97
CA ARG A 108 -8.27 -6.47 9.95
C ARG A 108 -7.73 -5.04 9.82
N ILE A 109 -8.63 -4.07 9.69
CA ILE A 109 -8.26 -2.66 9.52
C ILE A 109 -7.58 -2.08 10.77
N LEU A 110 -8.07 -2.43 11.97
CA LEU A 110 -7.43 -2.16 13.26
C LEU A 110 -6.99 -3.47 13.88
N ILE A 111 -5.76 -3.55 14.36
CA ILE A 111 -5.19 -4.73 15.00
C ILE A 111 -4.52 -4.35 16.32
N GLU A 112 -4.31 -5.32 17.20
CA GLU A 112 -3.48 -5.12 18.39
C GLU A 112 -2.05 -4.78 17.97
N ALA A 113 -1.43 -3.81 18.62
CA ALA A 113 -0.09 -3.32 18.27
C ALA A 113 0.98 -4.43 18.28
N GLU A 114 0.83 -5.44 19.14
CA GLU A 114 1.70 -6.60 19.20
C GLU A 114 1.69 -7.42 17.90
N LYS A 115 0.54 -7.46 17.21
CA LYS A 115 0.37 -8.17 15.93
C LYS A 115 0.92 -7.39 14.74
N ALA A 116 1.14 -6.08 14.90
CA ALA A 116 1.67 -5.23 13.83
C ALA A 116 3.14 -5.51 13.48
N GLY A 117 3.85 -6.23 14.36
CA GLY A 117 5.26 -6.54 14.19
C GLY A 117 6.15 -5.29 14.20
N LYS A 118 7.39 -5.43 13.70
CA LYS A 118 8.30 -4.30 13.46
C LYS A 118 8.05 -3.63 12.10
N ALA A 119 6.91 -3.92 11.48
CA ALA A 119 6.55 -3.34 10.20
C ALA A 119 6.56 -1.81 10.26
N LEU A 120 6.90 -1.21 9.16
CA LEU A 120 7.02 0.22 8.92
C LEU A 120 5.99 1.00 9.74
N ARG A 121 6.49 1.75 10.73
CA ARG A 121 5.65 2.68 11.48
C ARG A 121 5.17 3.73 10.50
N PHE A 122 3.87 3.90 10.42
CA PHE A 122 3.28 4.97 9.63
C PHE A 122 3.78 6.33 10.10
N ASP A 123 3.85 7.27 9.17
CA ASP A 123 3.80 8.67 9.54
C ASP A 123 2.53 8.88 10.37
N ARG A 124 2.68 9.52 11.54
CA ARG A 124 1.56 9.81 12.41
C ARG A 124 0.60 10.73 11.67
N LEU A 125 -0.57 10.22 11.35
CA LEU A 125 -1.60 10.98 10.69
C LEU A 125 -2.30 11.91 11.69
N GLN A 126 -2.64 13.10 11.25
CA GLN A 126 -3.39 14.06 12.03
C GLN A 126 -4.80 14.22 11.45
N ALA A 127 -5.77 14.52 12.28
CA ALA A 127 -7.15 14.72 11.84
C ALA A 127 -7.28 15.80 10.75
N ASN A 128 -6.49 16.87 10.83
CA ASN A 128 -6.45 17.94 9.82
C ASN A 128 -5.82 17.53 8.47
N SER A 129 -5.20 16.37 8.38
CA SER A 129 -4.72 15.82 7.11
C SER A 129 -5.84 15.47 6.14
N PHE A 130 -7.08 15.36 6.61
CA PHE A 130 -8.24 14.89 5.85
C PHE A 130 -9.33 15.96 5.75
N VAL A 131 -9.00 17.12 5.19
CA VAL A 131 -9.95 18.22 4.96
C VAL A 131 -10.70 18.02 3.65
N TRP A 132 -12.00 18.29 3.62
CA TRP A 132 -12.82 18.24 2.39
C TRP A 132 -13.85 19.38 2.35
N LYS A 133 -14.25 19.77 1.15
CA LYS A 133 -15.34 20.74 0.91
C LYS A 133 -16.59 20.08 0.35
N LYS A 134 -16.40 19.08 -0.52
CA LYS A 134 -17.48 18.33 -1.16
C LYS A 134 -17.09 16.87 -1.21
N LEU A 135 -17.97 16.00 -0.73
CA LEU A 135 -17.72 14.56 -0.79
C LEU A 135 -18.06 14.02 -2.19
N ASP A 136 -17.15 13.21 -2.76
CA ASP A 136 -17.37 12.43 -3.98
C ASP A 136 -16.81 11.02 -3.79
N LEU A 137 -17.69 10.05 -3.62
CA LEU A 137 -17.36 8.62 -3.53
C LEU A 137 -17.66 7.86 -4.82
N THR A 138 -18.21 8.51 -5.83
CA THR A 138 -18.69 7.86 -7.07
C THR A 138 -17.65 7.87 -8.18
N THR A 139 -16.85 8.91 -8.27
CA THR A 139 -15.81 9.03 -9.30
C THR A 139 -14.69 8.03 -9.05
N ARG A 140 -14.36 7.22 -10.06
CA ARG A 140 -13.30 6.20 -9.95
C ARG A 140 -11.89 6.76 -10.18
N ARG A 141 -11.78 7.95 -10.79
CA ARG A 141 -10.49 8.59 -11.04
C ARG A 141 -9.90 9.10 -9.73
N LEU A 142 -8.63 8.76 -9.46
CA LEU A 142 -7.83 9.36 -8.40
C LEU A 142 -7.39 10.77 -8.79
N TYR A 143 -7.56 11.72 -7.86
CA TYR A 143 -7.11 13.11 -8.03
C TYR A 143 -5.71 13.34 -7.46
N SER A 144 -5.32 12.56 -6.46
CA SER A 144 -4.05 12.71 -5.73
C SER A 144 -2.84 12.05 -6.42
N GLY A 145 -3.04 11.39 -7.56
CA GLY A 145 -1.99 10.71 -8.32
C GLY A 145 -2.20 9.20 -8.46
N PRO A 146 -1.32 8.50 -9.14
CA PRO A 146 -1.47 7.06 -9.41
C PRO A 146 -1.30 6.22 -8.14
N LEU A 147 -1.94 5.03 -8.11
CA LEU A 147 -1.64 3.97 -7.14
C LEU A 147 -0.56 3.01 -7.66
N LEU A 148 -0.48 2.87 -8.98
CA LEU A 148 0.44 1.95 -9.63
C LEU A 148 1.28 2.67 -10.66
N LEU A 149 2.58 2.43 -10.63
CA LEU A 149 3.53 2.85 -11.64
C LEU A 149 4.18 1.64 -12.29
N THR A 150 4.64 1.81 -13.53
CA THR A 150 5.39 0.78 -14.26
C THR A 150 6.68 1.38 -14.78
N PHE A 151 7.82 0.81 -14.35
CA PHE A 151 9.14 1.17 -14.83
C PHE A 151 9.64 0.15 -15.84
N MET A 152 9.92 0.58 -17.06
CA MET A 152 10.65 -0.22 -18.03
C MET A 152 12.16 -0.01 -17.79
N LEU A 153 12.81 -1.00 -17.15
CA LEU A 153 14.24 -0.90 -16.80
C LEU A 153 15.15 -0.99 -18.02
N THR A 154 14.80 -1.86 -18.96
CA THR A 154 15.55 -2.09 -20.20
C THR A 154 14.65 -2.68 -21.26
N ASN A 155 14.96 -2.45 -22.53
CA ASN A 155 14.34 -3.16 -23.63
C ASN A 155 15.21 -4.34 -24.14
N GLN A 156 16.38 -4.59 -23.54
CA GLN A 156 17.18 -5.76 -23.87
C GLN A 156 16.49 -7.03 -23.37
N CYS A 157 16.52 -8.10 -24.17
CA CYS A 157 15.95 -9.38 -23.81
C CYS A 157 16.81 -10.54 -24.32
N VAL A 158 16.67 -11.68 -23.68
CA VAL A 158 17.33 -12.96 -24.09
C VAL A 158 16.50 -13.72 -25.10
N THR A 159 15.28 -13.27 -25.40
CA THR A 159 14.33 -13.94 -26.32
C THR A 159 13.76 -12.94 -27.31
N HIS A 160 13.24 -13.44 -28.43
CA HIS A 160 12.56 -12.69 -29.48
C HIS A 160 11.11 -13.18 -29.65
N CYS A 161 10.29 -13.01 -28.62
CA CYS A 161 8.91 -13.47 -28.61
C CYS A 161 8.07 -12.73 -29.67
N LYS A 162 7.39 -13.47 -30.56
CA LYS A 162 6.57 -12.89 -31.63
C LYS A 162 5.42 -11.99 -31.15
N TYR A 163 4.94 -12.20 -29.93
CA TYR A 163 3.84 -11.46 -29.29
C TYR A 163 4.33 -10.38 -28.31
N CYS A 164 5.64 -10.08 -28.30
CA CYS A 164 6.19 -9.13 -27.36
C CYS A 164 5.68 -7.72 -27.65
N TYR A 165 5.17 -7.06 -26.61
CA TYR A 165 4.75 -5.65 -26.69
C TYR A 165 5.93 -4.66 -26.66
N ALA A 166 7.09 -5.11 -26.17
CA ALA A 166 8.29 -4.29 -26.09
C ALA A 166 9.08 -4.37 -27.40
N ASP A 167 9.49 -3.22 -27.92
CA ASP A 167 10.48 -3.21 -29.00
C ASP A 167 11.85 -3.55 -28.43
N THR A 168 12.28 -4.79 -28.64
CA THR A 168 13.60 -5.28 -28.24
C THR A 168 14.66 -5.14 -29.36
N SER A 169 14.25 -4.68 -30.55
CA SER A 169 15.16 -4.51 -31.69
C SER A 169 16.02 -3.26 -31.62
N THR A 170 15.52 -2.25 -30.93
CA THR A 170 16.19 -0.94 -30.82
C THR A 170 16.58 -0.68 -29.38
N GLN A 171 17.85 -0.42 -29.11
CA GLN A 171 18.29 -0.05 -27.77
C GLN A 171 17.80 1.35 -27.37
N ILE A 172 17.42 1.51 -26.11
CA ILE A 172 17.08 2.82 -25.53
C ILE A 172 18.34 3.71 -25.63
N LYS A 173 18.25 4.80 -26.41
CA LYS A 173 19.40 5.68 -26.66
C LYS A 173 19.87 6.42 -25.41
N SER A 174 18.95 6.74 -24.51
CA SER A 174 19.24 7.48 -23.26
C SER A 174 18.49 6.84 -22.09
N PRO A 175 18.98 5.73 -21.55
CA PRO A 175 18.37 5.10 -20.39
C PRO A 175 18.47 6.04 -19.18
N LEU A 176 17.50 5.94 -18.28
CA LEU A 176 17.55 6.65 -17.00
C LEU A 176 18.80 6.22 -16.22
N THR A 177 19.46 7.17 -15.60
CA THR A 177 20.58 6.86 -14.68
C THR A 177 20.00 6.20 -13.42
N THR A 178 20.81 5.39 -12.76
CA THR A 178 20.42 4.78 -11.47
C THR A 178 20.06 5.84 -10.45
N GLN A 179 20.78 6.95 -10.41
CA GLN A 179 20.46 8.07 -9.53
C GLN A 179 19.03 8.60 -9.80
N ARG A 180 18.70 8.89 -11.08
CA ARG A 180 17.35 9.39 -11.42
C ARG A 180 16.28 8.35 -11.10
N MET A 181 16.57 7.06 -11.27
CA MET A 181 15.66 5.98 -10.89
C MET A 181 15.40 5.99 -9.37
N MET A 182 16.45 6.18 -8.55
CA MET A 182 16.30 6.30 -7.10
C MET A 182 15.45 7.51 -6.68
N GLU A 183 15.63 8.64 -7.36
CA GLU A 183 14.81 9.84 -7.15
C GLU A 183 13.33 9.58 -7.47
N LEU A 184 13.05 8.94 -8.62
CA LEU A 184 11.68 8.57 -9.02
C LEU A 184 11.03 7.58 -8.03
N ILE A 185 11.78 6.62 -7.52
CA ILE A 185 11.30 5.69 -6.50
C ILE A 185 10.97 6.44 -5.21
N LYS A 186 11.82 7.40 -4.83
CA LYS A 186 11.56 8.27 -3.68
C LYS A 186 10.29 9.10 -3.90
N GLU A 187 10.17 9.78 -5.04
CA GLU A 187 8.98 10.56 -5.40
C GLU A 187 7.70 9.69 -5.38
N ALA A 188 7.76 8.46 -5.93
CA ALA A 188 6.65 7.51 -5.89
C ALA A 188 6.25 7.14 -4.46
N SER A 189 7.23 6.91 -3.59
CA SER A 189 6.99 6.63 -2.18
C SER A 189 6.39 7.84 -1.45
N ASP A 190 6.92 9.05 -1.69
CA ASP A 190 6.41 10.29 -1.09
C ASP A 190 4.96 10.60 -1.54
N LEU A 191 4.61 10.23 -2.78
CA LEU A 191 3.24 10.29 -3.31
C LEU A 191 2.34 9.14 -2.83
N GLN A 192 2.85 8.27 -1.97
CA GLN A 192 2.13 7.09 -1.49
C GLN A 192 1.60 6.22 -2.63
N VAL A 193 2.44 5.96 -3.65
CA VAL A 193 2.15 4.95 -4.67
C VAL A 193 2.08 3.58 -4.00
N GLN A 194 1.07 2.80 -4.32
CA GLN A 194 0.88 1.47 -3.73
C GLN A 194 1.94 0.48 -4.22
N GLN A 195 2.28 0.55 -5.50
CA GLN A 195 3.15 -0.43 -6.15
C GLN A 195 3.87 0.16 -7.36
N VAL A 196 5.13 -0.24 -7.53
CA VAL A 196 5.90 0.00 -8.75
C VAL A 196 6.20 -1.32 -9.42
N ASN A 197 5.60 -1.58 -10.58
CA ASN A 197 5.91 -2.74 -11.40
C ASN A 197 7.23 -2.54 -12.15
N LEU A 198 8.02 -3.60 -12.23
CA LEU A 198 9.23 -3.65 -13.03
C LEU A 198 8.96 -4.48 -14.28
N ILE A 199 9.13 -3.85 -15.44
CA ILE A 199 9.03 -4.51 -16.73
C ILE A 199 10.28 -4.24 -17.58
N GLY A 200 10.32 -4.86 -18.72
CA GLY A 200 11.38 -4.63 -19.71
C GLY A 200 11.35 -5.72 -20.77
N GLY A 201 12.44 -5.85 -21.48
CA GLY A 201 12.75 -7.08 -22.17
C GLY A 201 13.00 -8.18 -21.13
N GLU A 202 14.17 -8.12 -20.50
CA GLU A 202 14.54 -8.96 -19.35
C GLU A 202 15.12 -8.08 -18.24
N ILE A 203 14.41 -7.97 -17.14
CA ILE A 203 14.78 -7.01 -16.06
C ILE A 203 16.14 -7.31 -15.45
N PHE A 204 16.52 -8.58 -15.36
CA PHE A 204 17.79 -9.00 -14.78
C PHE A 204 19.02 -8.69 -15.67
N LEU A 205 18.81 -8.25 -16.92
CA LEU A 205 19.88 -7.70 -17.75
C LEU A 205 20.22 -6.25 -17.41
N HIS A 206 19.35 -5.54 -16.67
CA HIS A 206 19.69 -4.20 -16.22
C HIS A 206 20.75 -4.25 -15.13
N LYS A 207 21.90 -3.60 -15.33
CA LYS A 207 23.05 -3.68 -14.44
C LYS A 207 22.76 -3.39 -12.95
N ASP A 208 21.81 -2.50 -12.69
CA ASP A 208 21.48 -2.02 -11.34
C ASP A 208 20.13 -2.55 -10.83
N TRP A 209 19.57 -3.61 -11.45
CA TRP A 209 18.27 -4.16 -11.07
C TRP A 209 18.19 -4.50 -9.56
N LYS A 210 19.27 -4.99 -8.99
CA LYS A 210 19.35 -5.39 -7.59
C LYS A 210 19.22 -4.20 -6.64
N ILE A 211 19.89 -3.08 -6.98
CA ILE A 211 19.80 -1.83 -6.21
C ILE A 211 18.38 -1.25 -6.30
N ILE A 212 17.79 -1.26 -7.49
CA ILE A 212 16.43 -0.77 -7.76
C ILE A 212 15.41 -1.59 -6.96
N LEU A 213 15.46 -2.90 -7.06
CA LEU A 213 14.53 -3.79 -6.35
C LEU A 213 14.67 -3.65 -4.82
N LYS A 214 15.90 -3.56 -4.31
CA LYS A 214 16.16 -3.34 -2.88
C LYS A 214 15.55 -2.03 -2.37
N GLU A 215 15.66 -0.94 -3.12
CA GLU A 215 15.06 0.34 -2.73
C GLU A 215 13.54 0.30 -2.76
N LEU A 216 12.92 -0.37 -3.76
CA LEU A 216 11.48 -0.59 -3.80
C LEU A 216 10.97 -1.40 -2.60
N VAL A 217 11.68 -2.46 -2.24
CA VAL A 217 11.38 -3.29 -1.06
C VAL A 217 11.48 -2.46 0.22
N LYS A 218 12.58 -1.72 0.38
CA LYS A 218 12.81 -0.84 1.54
C LYS A 218 11.68 0.18 1.73
N ARG A 219 11.08 0.66 0.65
CA ARG A 219 9.97 1.63 0.67
C ARG A 219 8.58 0.99 0.71
N GLY A 220 8.48 -0.32 0.69
CA GLY A 220 7.20 -1.04 0.74
C GLY A 220 6.35 -0.90 -0.53
N ILE A 221 6.94 -0.53 -1.67
CA ILE A 221 6.26 -0.34 -2.97
C ILE A 221 6.79 -1.28 -4.06
N ALA A 222 7.42 -2.38 -3.66
CA ALA A 222 7.95 -3.40 -4.58
C ALA A 222 6.82 -4.08 -5.38
N PRO A 223 7.12 -4.62 -6.58
CA PRO A 223 6.14 -5.35 -7.37
C PRO A 223 5.67 -6.62 -6.66
N GLU A 224 4.43 -7.03 -6.88
CA GLU A 224 3.92 -8.30 -6.37
C GLU A 224 4.63 -9.49 -7.03
N PHE A 225 4.93 -9.36 -8.31
CA PHE A 225 5.69 -10.35 -9.06
C PHE A 225 6.71 -9.70 -10.00
N ILE A 226 7.79 -10.41 -10.28
CA ILE A 226 8.77 -10.11 -11.31
C ILE A 226 8.85 -11.29 -12.26
N SER A 227 8.94 -11.05 -13.57
CA SER A 227 9.03 -12.13 -14.55
C SER A 227 10.41 -12.20 -15.17
N THR A 228 10.88 -13.43 -15.44
CA THR A 228 12.14 -13.68 -16.12
C THR A 228 11.99 -14.71 -17.25
N LYS A 229 12.80 -14.55 -18.28
CA LYS A 229 13.03 -15.51 -19.38
C LYS A 229 14.42 -16.15 -19.27
N MET A 230 15.20 -15.71 -18.30
CA MET A 230 16.53 -16.29 -18.04
C MET A 230 16.40 -17.60 -17.25
N PRO A 231 17.34 -18.53 -17.43
CA PRO A 231 17.45 -19.68 -16.54
C PRO A 231 17.63 -19.25 -15.09
N VAL A 232 16.78 -19.76 -14.20
CA VAL A 232 16.87 -19.47 -12.77
C VAL A 232 18.02 -20.25 -12.17
N THR A 233 19.11 -19.55 -11.86
CA THR A 233 20.30 -20.12 -11.20
C THR A 233 20.26 -19.88 -9.70
N GLN A 234 21.01 -20.68 -8.93
CA GLN A 234 21.18 -20.46 -7.49
C GLN A 234 21.67 -19.04 -7.17
N LYS A 235 22.61 -18.53 -7.99
CA LYS A 235 23.13 -17.17 -7.85
C LYS A 235 22.00 -16.13 -8.01
N LEU A 236 21.15 -16.25 -9.03
CA LEU A 236 20.03 -15.33 -9.26
C LEU A 236 19.06 -15.35 -8.06
N LEU A 237 18.73 -16.53 -7.53
CA LEU A 237 17.87 -16.67 -6.36
C LEU A 237 18.49 -15.98 -5.13
N GLN A 238 19.77 -16.20 -4.87
CA GLN A 238 20.49 -15.52 -3.79
C GLN A 238 20.48 -14.00 -3.95
N ASP A 239 20.76 -13.52 -5.16
CA ASP A 239 20.75 -12.09 -5.47
C ASP A 239 19.36 -11.45 -5.24
N VAL A 240 18.27 -12.15 -5.60
CA VAL A 240 16.89 -11.70 -5.32
C VAL A 240 16.64 -11.71 -3.82
N GLN A 241 16.99 -12.77 -3.10
CA GLN A 241 16.82 -12.86 -1.64
C GLN A 241 17.56 -11.75 -0.89
N GLU A 242 18.78 -11.40 -1.32
CA GLU A 242 19.57 -10.31 -0.72
C GLU A 242 18.92 -8.92 -0.86
N THR A 243 17.98 -8.74 -1.79
CA THR A 243 17.17 -7.51 -1.87
C THR A 243 16.09 -7.42 -0.80
N GLY A 244 15.78 -8.53 -0.12
CA GLY A 244 14.66 -8.65 0.81
C GLY A 244 13.31 -8.84 0.12
N TYR A 245 13.30 -9.09 -1.20
CA TYR A 245 12.07 -9.28 -1.97
C TYR A 245 11.31 -10.54 -1.55
N GLN A 246 10.01 -10.38 -1.24
CA GLN A 246 9.11 -11.44 -0.78
C GLN A 246 8.01 -11.79 -1.79
N GLY A 247 8.05 -11.16 -2.97
CA GLY A 247 7.06 -11.42 -4.03
C GLY A 247 7.38 -12.67 -4.85
N ILE A 248 6.63 -12.85 -5.93
CA ILE A 248 6.73 -14.03 -6.80
C ILE A 248 7.75 -13.78 -7.91
N VAL A 249 8.62 -14.74 -8.16
CA VAL A 249 9.43 -14.80 -9.40
C VAL A 249 8.75 -15.70 -10.39
N GLN A 250 8.17 -15.11 -11.44
CA GLN A 250 7.48 -15.83 -12.51
C GLN A 250 8.45 -16.17 -13.63
N ILE A 251 8.51 -17.43 -14.00
CA ILE A 251 9.30 -17.89 -15.15
C ILE A 251 8.41 -17.90 -16.38
N SER A 252 8.80 -17.16 -17.41
CA SER A 252 8.13 -17.17 -18.72
C SER A 252 8.85 -18.17 -19.63
N LEU A 253 8.17 -19.22 -20.03
CA LEU A 253 8.66 -20.27 -20.94
C LEU A 253 8.30 -19.96 -22.39
#